data_b71d9cfb2c5a6c12537a7e4edade31d8
#
_entry.id   b71d9cfb2c5a6c12537a7e4edade31d8
#
_cell.length_a   1.000
_cell.length_b   1.000
_cell.length_c   1.000
_cell.angle_alpha   90.00
_cell.angle_beta   90.00
_cell.angle_gamma   90.00
#
_symmetry.space_group_name_H-M   'P 1'
#
loop_
_entity.id
_entity.type
_entity.pdbx_description
1 polymer ?
#
loop_
_entity_poly.entity_id
_entity_poly.type
_entity_poly.pdbx_seq_one_letter_code
_entity_poly.pdbx_strand_id
1 'polypeptide(L)'
;MGDNRSFQQQATKVKHPVNGVKGRVRQIAAVIASISGLLGVSGVAAVGYYAFVPPPIKQLPLPQNLISLESPLGKKILNSSNIKQDYTPLITYLETQKRFAYCGVASGVTVLNALGKGESRYKRLDQESFFDDPAQSVRSPYLVTFFGMTLDELAALVQSHNRKVEVHHTSSSTLEEFRHQAKANLKNNQDFIIVNYDRSQIGQNGGGHISPIAAYSEKMDKFLILDVSTYKYPPVWVSASTLWNAMNTFDAASKQTRGYLIVKK
;
A
#
# COMPACT_ATOMS: atom_id res chain seq x y z
N MET A 1 75.31 74.91 22.71
CA MET A 1 74.07 75.62 22.95
C MET A 1 73.10 75.12 21.93
N GLY A 2 72.14 74.30 22.25
CA GLY A 2 71.17 73.69 21.33
C GLY A 2 70.27 72.84 22.11
N ASP A 3 69.07 73.28 22.25
CA ASP A 3 68.01 72.76 23.05
C ASP A 3 67.32 71.55 22.33
N ASN A 4 67.28 70.39 22.97
CA ASN A 4 66.73 69.18 22.41
C ASN A 4 65.36 68.97 23.09
N ARG A 5 64.22 69.30 22.40
CA ARG A 5 62.87 68.98 22.84
C ARG A 5 62.39 67.69 22.21
N SER A 6 62.25 66.66 23.03
CA SER A 6 61.66 65.39 22.68
C SER A 6 60.17 65.51 22.50
N PHE A 7 59.66 65.15 21.34
CA PHE A 7 58.21 64.91 21.06
C PHE A 7 57.82 63.52 21.50
N GLN A 8 57.04 63.42 22.58
CA GLN A 8 56.32 62.17 22.90
C GLN A 8 55.07 62.14 22.10
N GLN A 9 54.98 61.17 21.19
CA GLN A 9 53.69 60.76 20.53
C GLN A 9 52.87 59.89 21.48
N GLN A 10 51.75 60.42 21.92
CA GLN A 10 50.68 59.61 22.57
C GLN A 10 49.90 58.75 21.54
N ALA A 11 50.16 57.46 21.55
CA ALA A 11 49.36 56.50 20.77
C ALA A 11 48.02 56.25 21.50
N THR A 12 46.93 56.82 21.00
CA THR A 12 45.57 56.51 21.43
C THR A 12 45.16 55.11 20.93
N LYS A 13 45.05 54.12 21.84
CA LYS A 13 44.50 52.80 21.58
C LYS A 13 43.01 52.93 21.33
N VAL A 14 42.59 52.85 20.09
CA VAL A 14 41.14 52.63 19.72
C VAL A 14 40.78 51.21 20.09
N LYS A 15 39.99 51.03 21.13
CA LYS A 15 39.35 49.77 21.49
C LYS A 15 38.15 49.56 20.53
N HIS A 16 38.27 48.69 19.54
CA HIS A 16 37.14 48.24 18.76
C HIS A 16 36.28 47.29 19.62
N PRO A 17 34.95 47.45 19.62
CA PRO A 17 34.08 46.56 20.38
C PRO A 17 33.88 45.21 19.64
N VAL A 18 34.71 44.22 19.96
CA VAL A 18 34.64 42.85 19.38
C VAL A 18 33.44 42.05 19.91
N ASN A 19 32.73 42.56 20.92
CA ASN A 19 31.62 41.86 21.57
C ASN A 19 30.31 41.85 20.77
N GLY A 20 30.08 42.75 19.82
CA GLY A 20 28.86 42.84 19.04
C GLY A 20 28.72 41.76 17.95
N VAL A 21 29.85 41.31 17.36
CA VAL A 21 29.84 40.33 16.27
C VAL A 21 29.58 38.91 16.79
N LYS A 22 30.17 38.54 17.92
CA LYS A 22 29.95 37.21 18.54
C LYS A 22 28.50 37.02 19.03
N GLY A 23 27.84 38.09 19.49
CA GLY A 23 26.43 38.06 19.88
C GLY A 23 25.49 37.84 18.69
N ARG A 24 25.73 38.57 17.58
CA ARG A 24 24.95 38.42 16.34
C ARG A 24 25.07 37.02 15.71
N VAL A 25 26.30 36.48 15.65
CA VAL A 25 26.53 35.11 15.12
C VAL A 25 25.82 34.07 15.95
N ARG A 26 25.81 34.17 17.28
CA ARG A 26 25.03 33.26 18.17
C ARG A 26 23.54 33.40 17.97
N GLN A 27 23.00 34.60 17.79
CA GLN A 27 21.56 34.79 17.51
C GLN A 27 21.16 34.23 16.16
N ILE A 28 21.95 34.40 15.10
CA ILE A 28 21.72 33.84 13.77
C ILE A 28 21.79 32.31 13.83
N ALA A 29 22.77 31.73 14.51
CA ALA A 29 22.86 30.28 14.69
C ALA A 29 21.68 29.71 15.46
N ALA A 30 21.18 30.39 16.50
CA ALA A 30 20.00 30.00 17.25
C ALA A 30 18.72 30.06 16.39
N VAL A 31 18.55 31.08 15.55
CA VAL A 31 17.41 31.22 14.63
C VAL A 31 17.46 30.13 13.55
N ILE A 32 18.64 29.86 12.98
CA ILE A 32 18.77 28.77 11.99
C ILE A 32 18.45 27.42 12.62
N ALA A 33 18.95 27.12 13.83
CA ALA A 33 18.64 25.89 14.55
C ALA A 33 17.15 25.76 14.87
N SER A 34 16.49 26.85 15.24
CA SER A 34 15.05 26.88 15.50
C SER A 34 14.21 26.65 14.24
N ILE A 35 14.59 27.27 13.11
CA ILE A 35 13.91 27.08 11.82
C ILE A 35 14.11 25.63 11.32
N SER A 36 15.32 25.08 11.42
CA SER A 36 15.60 23.69 11.04
C SER A 36 14.84 22.70 11.91
N GLY A 37 14.73 22.96 13.21
CA GLY A 37 13.93 22.18 14.14
C GLY A 37 12.43 22.23 13.81
N LEU A 38 11.89 23.42 13.53
CA LEU A 38 10.47 23.61 13.13
C LEU A 38 10.15 22.90 11.80
N LEU A 39 11.04 23.01 10.79
CA LEU A 39 10.89 22.32 9.52
C LEU A 39 10.95 20.79 9.68
N GLY A 40 11.86 20.30 10.52
CA GLY A 40 11.95 18.88 10.86
C GLY A 40 10.70 18.35 11.54
N VAL A 41 10.20 19.04 12.55
CA VAL A 41 8.96 18.68 13.27
C VAL A 41 7.74 18.74 12.35
N SER A 42 7.64 19.78 11.50
CA SER A 42 6.53 19.90 10.53
C SER A 42 6.56 18.79 9.49
N GLY A 43 7.76 18.41 9.01
CA GLY A 43 7.93 17.29 8.07
C GLY A 43 7.50 15.96 8.67
N VAL A 44 7.93 15.64 9.88
CA VAL A 44 7.55 14.42 10.61
C VAL A 44 6.04 14.40 10.89
N ALA A 45 5.46 15.53 11.31
CA ALA A 45 4.02 15.65 11.56
C ALA A 45 3.21 15.46 10.27
N ALA A 46 3.65 15.99 9.14
CA ALA A 46 3.00 15.81 7.85
C ALA A 46 3.04 14.35 7.39
N VAL A 47 4.20 13.68 7.48
CA VAL A 47 4.34 12.26 7.14
C VAL A 47 3.46 11.40 8.04
N GLY A 48 3.46 11.67 9.37
CA GLY A 48 2.59 10.99 10.33
C GLY A 48 1.12 11.19 9.99
N TYR A 49 0.71 12.44 9.71
CA TYR A 49 -0.66 12.73 9.32
C TYR A 49 -1.09 11.93 8.08
N TYR A 50 -0.32 11.98 6.98
CA TYR A 50 -0.63 11.23 5.76
C TYR A 50 -0.64 9.72 5.96
N ALA A 51 0.20 9.17 6.84
CA ALA A 51 0.26 7.74 7.10
C ALA A 51 -0.99 7.21 7.84
N PHE A 52 -1.60 8.02 8.70
CA PHE A 52 -2.69 7.59 9.58
C PHE A 52 -4.08 8.11 9.17
N VAL A 53 -4.15 9.14 8.33
CA VAL A 53 -5.43 9.67 7.83
C VAL A 53 -5.95 8.82 6.67
N PRO A 54 -7.25 8.52 6.62
CA PRO A 54 -7.84 7.81 5.49
C PRO A 54 -7.59 8.56 4.16
N PRO A 55 -7.28 7.84 3.08
CA PRO A 55 -7.08 8.44 1.78
C PRO A 55 -8.33 9.24 1.34
N PRO A 56 -8.16 10.44 0.77
CA PRO A 56 -9.29 11.22 0.28
C PRO A 56 -9.99 10.51 -0.89
N ILE A 57 -11.31 10.62 -0.96
CA ILE A 57 -12.08 10.09 -2.08
C ILE A 57 -11.75 10.90 -3.33
N LYS A 58 -11.01 10.31 -4.25
CA LYS A 58 -10.64 10.90 -5.53
C LYS A 58 -10.61 9.83 -6.60
N GLN A 59 -11.74 9.66 -7.29
CA GLN A 59 -11.82 8.76 -8.43
C GLN A 59 -10.94 9.26 -9.57
N LEU A 60 -10.12 8.38 -10.12
CA LEU A 60 -9.26 8.65 -11.26
C LEU A 60 -9.87 8.07 -12.54
N PRO A 61 -9.55 8.66 -13.71
CA PRO A 61 -9.98 8.11 -14.99
C PRO A 61 -9.53 6.65 -15.14
N LEU A 62 -10.46 5.82 -15.60
CA LEU A 62 -10.15 4.41 -15.84
C LEU A 62 -9.44 4.25 -17.19
N PRO A 63 -8.30 3.52 -17.26
CA PRO A 63 -7.65 3.17 -18.52
C PRO A 63 -8.59 2.45 -19.48
N GLN A 64 -8.43 2.70 -20.80
CA GLN A 64 -9.32 2.15 -21.84
C GLN A 64 -9.28 0.61 -21.95
N ASN A 65 -8.19 -0.02 -21.53
CA ASN A 65 -8.04 -1.48 -21.51
C ASN A 65 -8.77 -2.15 -20.34
N LEU A 66 -9.27 -1.38 -19.38
CA LEU A 66 -10.03 -1.86 -18.23
C LEU A 66 -11.52 -1.57 -18.42
N ILE A 67 -12.36 -2.45 -17.89
CA ILE A 67 -13.82 -2.28 -17.93
C ILE A 67 -14.31 -2.19 -16.48
N SER A 68 -14.90 -1.04 -16.11
CA SER A 68 -15.53 -0.90 -14.80
C SER A 68 -16.66 -1.92 -14.63
N LEU A 69 -16.71 -2.58 -13.46
CA LEU A 69 -17.85 -3.42 -13.09
C LEU A 69 -19.17 -2.62 -13.06
N GLU A 70 -19.10 -1.35 -12.70
CA GLU A 70 -20.29 -0.48 -12.61
C GLU A 70 -20.88 -0.12 -13.96
N SER A 71 -20.09 -0.24 -15.04
CA SER A 71 -20.56 0.04 -16.40
C SER A 71 -21.59 -1.01 -16.88
N PRO A 72 -22.47 -0.65 -17.84
CA PRO A 72 -23.41 -1.60 -18.44
C PRO A 72 -22.69 -2.86 -19.00
N LEU A 73 -21.53 -2.67 -19.62
CA LEU A 73 -20.71 -3.76 -20.16
C LEU A 73 -20.13 -4.62 -19.03
N GLY A 74 -19.58 -4.01 -17.97
CA GLY A 74 -19.01 -4.76 -16.85
C GLY A 74 -20.05 -5.62 -16.12
N LYS A 75 -21.26 -5.09 -15.91
CA LYS A 75 -22.40 -5.83 -15.36
C LYS A 75 -22.84 -6.97 -16.28
N LYS A 76 -22.88 -6.73 -17.59
CA LYS A 76 -23.19 -7.78 -18.58
C LYS A 76 -22.18 -8.91 -18.56
N ILE A 77 -20.89 -8.59 -18.45
CA ILE A 77 -19.81 -9.59 -18.33
C ILE A 77 -20.04 -10.45 -17.07
N LEU A 78 -20.26 -9.83 -15.91
CA LEU A 78 -20.49 -10.55 -14.66
C LEU A 78 -21.73 -11.45 -14.75
N ASN A 79 -22.84 -10.94 -15.29
CA ASN A 79 -24.07 -11.70 -15.39
C ASN A 79 -23.93 -12.93 -16.30
N SER A 80 -23.17 -12.79 -17.40
CA SER A 80 -22.92 -13.88 -18.35
C SER A 80 -21.77 -14.82 -17.98
N SER A 81 -21.02 -14.52 -16.92
CA SER A 81 -19.92 -15.38 -16.44
C SER A 81 -20.46 -16.50 -15.56
N ASN A 82 -20.01 -17.74 -15.82
CA ASN A 82 -20.33 -18.92 -15.01
C ASN A 82 -19.33 -19.16 -13.88
N ILE A 83 -18.16 -18.52 -13.93
CA ILE A 83 -17.06 -18.63 -12.95
C ILE A 83 -17.04 -17.35 -12.11
N LYS A 84 -17.86 -17.32 -11.04
CA LYS A 84 -18.07 -16.14 -10.19
C LYS A 84 -18.59 -16.48 -8.79
N GLN A 85 -18.35 -17.70 -8.30
CA GLN A 85 -18.84 -18.12 -6.99
C GLN A 85 -18.26 -17.26 -5.86
N ASP A 86 -17.06 -16.73 -6.06
CA ASP A 86 -16.39 -15.85 -5.09
C ASP A 86 -16.95 -14.42 -5.07
N TYR A 87 -17.66 -14.00 -6.12
CA TYR A 87 -18.14 -12.63 -6.21
C TYR A 87 -19.04 -12.22 -5.05
N THR A 88 -20.07 -12.99 -4.78
CA THR A 88 -21.05 -12.64 -3.74
C THR A 88 -20.43 -12.58 -2.34
N PRO A 89 -19.66 -13.60 -1.87
CA PRO A 89 -19.01 -13.50 -0.56
C PRO A 89 -17.99 -12.36 -0.50
N LEU A 90 -17.16 -12.18 -1.51
CA LEU A 90 -16.14 -11.14 -1.48
C LEU A 90 -16.72 -9.72 -1.54
N ILE A 91 -17.70 -9.45 -2.41
CA ILE A 91 -18.32 -8.11 -2.50
C ILE A 91 -19.12 -7.75 -1.23
N THR A 92 -19.68 -8.74 -0.54
CA THR A 92 -20.41 -8.55 0.71
C THR A 92 -19.49 -8.07 1.84
N TYR A 93 -18.25 -8.52 1.83
CA TYR A 93 -17.24 -8.19 2.85
C TYR A 93 -16.14 -7.27 2.34
N LEU A 94 -16.29 -6.70 1.15
CA LEU A 94 -15.28 -5.82 0.58
C LEU A 94 -14.98 -4.63 1.51
N GLU A 95 -13.75 -4.55 1.95
CA GLU A 95 -13.24 -3.47 2.79
C GLU A 95 -12.43 -2.47 1.96
N THR A 96 -12.73 -1.17 2.11
CA THR A 96 -11.87 -0.12 1.56
C THR A 96 -10.68 0.07 2.48
N GLN A 97 -9.46 0.09 1.93
CA GLN A 97 -8.26 0.33 2.74
C GLN A 97 -8.32 1.66 3.49
N LYS A 98 -8.09 1.63 4.81
CA LYS A 98 -8.16 2.81 5.68
C LYS A 98 -6.91 3.68 5.63
N ARG A 99 -5.77 3.17 5.15
CA ARG A 99 -4.48 3.87 5.02
C ARG A 99 -3.88 3.59 3.65
N PHE A 100 -2.99 4.47 3.17
CA PHE A 100 -2.40 4.35 1.83
C PHE A 100 -1.70 3.00 1.57
N ALA A 101 -1.06 2.42 2.58
CA ALA A 101 -0.31 1.18 2.46
C ALA A 101 -1.08 -0.08 2.91
N TYR A 102 -2.39 0.03 3.20
CA TYR A 102 -3.21 -1.05 3.78
C TYR A 102 -3.93 -1.92 2.75
N CYS A 103 -3.53 -1.91 1.49
CA CYS A 103 -4.17 -2.76 0.47
C CYS A 103 -4.15 -4.26 0.86
N GLY A 104 -3.03 -4.79 1.36
CA GLY A 104 -2.95 -6.17 1.85
C GLY A 104 -3.84 -6.42 3.06
N VAL A 105 -3.89 -5.49 4.02
CA VAL A 105 -4.78 -5.58 5.20
C VAL A 105 -6.25 -5.66 4.78
N ALA A 106 -6.69 -4.72 3.94
CA ALA A 106 -8.08 -4.68 3.47
C ALA A 106 -8.46 -5.93 2.67
N SER A 107 -7.52 -6.43 1.83
CA SER A 107 -7.71 -7.68 1.08
C SER A 107 -7.78 -8.90 2.01
N GLY A 108 -6.89 -8.99 3.01
CA GLY A 108 -6.89 -10.06 4.01
C GLY A 108 -8.19 -10.07 4.81
N VAL A 109 -8.62 -8.92 5.33
CA VAL A 109 -9.90 -8.76 6.07
C VAL A 109 -11.09 -9.17 5.20
N THR A 110 -11.14 -8.72 3.94
CA THR A 110 -12.20 -9.08 2.99
C THR A 110 -12.30 -10.61 2.84
N VAL A 111 -11.18 -11.26 2.59
CA VAL A 111 -11.12 -12.72 2.36
C VAL A 111 -11.40 -13.50 3.65
N LEU A 112 -10.82 -13.12 4.78
CA LEU A 112 -11.05 -13.78 6.07
C LEU A 112 -12.52 -13.71 6.48
N ASN A 113 -13.16 -12.56 6.31
CA ASN A 113 -14.59 -12.40 6.60
C ASN A 113 -15.47 -13.24 5.66
N ALA A 114 -15.10 -13.35 4.39
CA ALA A 114 -15.82 -14.20 3.44
C ALA A 114 -15.69 -15.68 3.79
N LEU A 115 -14.50 -16.16 4.18
CA LEU A 115 -14.25 -17.54 4.63
C LEU A 115 -14.94 -17.86 5.96
N GLY A 116 -14.96 -16.91 6.89
CA GLY A 116 -15.56 -17.09 8.22
C GLY A 116 -17.09 -17.12 8.22
N LYS A 117 -17.74 -16.77 7.11
CA LYS A 117 -19.19 -16.79 7.00
C LYS A 117 -19.75 -18.19 7.34
N GLY A 118 -20.65 -18.23 8.32
CA GLY A 118 -21.31 -19.47 8.76
C GLY A 118 -20.52 -20.29 9.79
N GLU A 119 -19.33 -19.87 10.20
CA GLU A 119 -18.62 -20.49 11.31
C GLU A 119 -19.17 -19.97 12.65
N SER A 120 -19.64 -20.85 13.53
CA SER A 120 -20.36 -20.48 14.76
C SER A 120 -19.54 -19.62 15.75
N ARG A 121 -18.22 -19.67 15.67
CA ARG A 121 -17.29 -18.90 16.53
C ARG A 121 -16.56 -17.79 15.77
N TYR A 122 -16.87 -17.57 14.51
CA TYR A 122 -16.17 -16.54 13.73
C TYR A 122 -16.62 -15.14 14.17
N LYS A 123 -15.66 -14.31 14.58
CA LYS A 123 -15.87 -12.89 14.85
C LYS A 123 -15.42 -12.10 13.63
N ARG A 124 -16.31 -11.27 13.06
CA ARG A 124 -15.97 -10.40 11.95
C ARG A 124 -14.80 -9.50 12.29
N LEU A 125 -13.80 -9.48 11.41
CA LEU A 125 -12.62 -8.63 11.51
C LEU A 125 -12.86 -7.27 10.87
N ASP A 126 -12.18 -6.26 11.38
CA ASP A 126 -11.88 -5.01 10.70
C ASP A 126 -10.36 -4.85 10.54
N GLN A 127 -9.90 -3.74 9.97
CA GLN A 127 -8.48 -3.56 9.69
C GLN A 127 -7.63 -3.30 10.93
N GLU A 128 -8.23 -2.95 12.06
CA GLU A 128 -7.59 -2.84 13.37
C GLU A 128 -7.48 -4.21 14.03
N SER A 129 -8.57 -4.95 14.13
CA SER A 129 -8.63 -6.28 14.74
C SER A 129 -7.94 -7.38 13.90
N PHE A 130 -7.60 -7.09 12.64
CA PHE A 130 -6.72 -7.95 11.83
C PHE A 130 -5.32 -8.11 12.45
N PHE A 131 -4.88 -7.14 13.25
CA PHE A 131 -3.61 -7.19 13.97
C PHE A 131 -3.81 -7.65 15.42
N ASP A 132 -4.38 -8.83 15.62
CA ASP A 132 -4.37 -9.51 16.92
C ASP A 132 -2.93 -9.89 17.36
N ASP A 133 -2.76 -10.43 18.57
CA ASP A 133 -1.42 -10.74 19.10
C ASP A 133 -0.62 -11.69 18.19
N PRO A 134 -1.18 -12.78 17.62
CA PRO A 134 -0.47 -13.60 16.64
C PRO A 134 -0.05 -12.83 15.40
N ALA A 135 -0.93 -12.01 14.82
CA ALA A 135 -0.64 -11.22 13.62
C ALA A 135 0.44 -10.16 13.88
N GLN A 136 0.41 -9.49 15.03
CA GLN A 136 1.43 -8.51 15.41
C GLN A 136 2.82 -9.14 15.59
N SER A 137 2.89 -10.41 15.95
CA SER A 137 4.15 -11.16 16.02
C SER A 137 4.77 -11.39 14.63
N VAL A 138 3.95 -11.43 13.58
CA VAL A 138 4.41 -11.53 12.18
C VAL A 138 4.89 -10.17 11.67
N ARG A 139 4.05 -9.13 11.80
CA ARG A 139 4.36 -7.78 11.34
C ARG A 139 3.50 -6.74 12.08
N SER A 140 4.15 -5.71 12.60
CA SER A 140 3.41 -4.67 13.32
C SER A 140 2.57 -3.79 12.40
N PRO A 141 1.40 -3.27 12.86
CA PRO A 141 0.57 -2.37 12.08
C PRO A 141 1.30 -1.06 11.71
N TYR A 142 2.27 -0.62 12.52
CA TYR A 142 3.09 0.56 12.22
C TYR A 142 4.00 0.33 11.01
N LEU A 143 4.68 -0.82 10.94
CA LEU A 143 5.51 -1.15 9.78
C LEU A 143 4.67 -1.21 8.51
N VAL A 144 3.49 -1.83 8.57
CA VAL A 144 2.58 -1.86 7.42
C VAL A 144 2.10 -0.47 7.03
N THR A 145 1.83 0.41 8.00
CA THR A 145 1.38 1.78 7.72
C THR A 145 2.39 2.56 6.86
N PHE A 146 3.69 2.40 7.13
CA PHE A 146 4.74 3.17 6.44
C PHE A 146 5.32 2.46 5.21
N PHE A 147 5.38 1.15 5.22
CA PHE A 147 6.10 0.37 4.20
C PHE A 147 5.25 -0.61 3.41
N GLY A 148 3.96 -0.76 3.76
CA GLY A 148 3.11 -1.80 3.19
C GLY A 148 3.56 -3.20 3.60
N MET A 149 3.30 -4.17 2.74
CA MET A 149 3.69 -5.55 2.94
C MET A 149 3.98 -6.27 1.63
N THR A 150 4.83 -7.28 1.68
CA THR A 150 5.08 -8.21 0.59
C THR A 150 3.98 -9.27 0.51
N LEU A 151 4.00 -10.08 -0.56
CA LEU A 151 3.08 -11.19 -0.72
C LEU A 151 3.25 -12.23 0.41
N ASP A 152 4.51 -12.57 0.74
CA ASP A 152 4.83 -13.54 1.79
C ASP A 152 4.44 -13.04 3.19
N GLU A 153 4.63 -11.75 3.47
CA GLU A 153 4.18 -11.16 4.74
C GLU A 153 2.65 -11.18 4.86
N LEU A 154 1.92 -10.92 3.77
CA LEU A 154 0.46 -11.08 3.79
C LEU A 154 0.06 -12.54 4.02
N ALA A 155 0.75 -13.48 3.38
CA ALA A 155 0.50 -14.91 3.58
C ALA A 155 0.67 -15.30 5.05
N ALA A 156 1.76 -14.90 5.69
CA ALA A 156 2.03 -15.18 7.10
C ALA A 156 1.00 -14.51 8.03
N LEU A 157 0.58 -13.27 7.73
CA LEU A 157 -0.49 -12.58 8.47
C LEU A 157 -1.82 -13.31 8.36
N VAL A 158 -2.21 -13.76 7.17
CA VAL A 158 -3.45 -14.54 6.98
C VAL A 158 -3.37 -15.90 7.67
N GLN A 159 -2.20 -16.56 7.63
CA GLN A 159 -1.97 -17.83 8.34
C GLN A 159 -2.11 -17.68 9.86
N SER A 160 -1.73 -16.54 10.44
CA SER A 160 -1.90 -16.29 11.89
C SER A 160 -3.38 -16.32 12.33
N HIS A 161 -4.33 -16.13 11.40
CA HIS A 161 -5.77 -16.29 11.60
C HIS A 161 -6.27 -17.72 11.35
N ASN A 162 -5.42 -18.73 11.49
CA ASN A 162 -5.74 -20.14 11.33
C ASN A 162 -6.31 -20.51 9.94
N ARG A 163 -5.77 -19.90 8.90
CA ARG A 163 -6.11 -20.23 7.51
C ARG A 163 -4.91 -20.86 6.79
N LYS A 164 -5.18 -21.77 5.87
CA LYS A 164 -4.15 -22.32 4.97
C LYS A 164 -3.92 -21.35 3.83
N VAL A 165 -2.66 -21.09 3.51
CA VAL A 165 -2.29 -20.16 2.43
C VAL A 165 -1.23 -20.80 1.56
N GLU A 166 -1.47 -20.79 0.26
CA GLU A 166 -0.50 -21.15 -0.77
C GLU A 166 0.02 -19.86 -1.41
N VAL A 167 1.35 -19.75 -1.52
CA VAL A 167 2.02 -18.59 -2.11
C VAL A 167 2.55 -18.97 -3.48
N HIS A 168 2.22 -18.19 -4.49
CA HIS A 168 2.66 -18.40 -5.87
C HIS A 168 3.31 -17.14 -6.42
N HIS A 169 4.65 -17.15 -6.53
CA HIS A 169 5.39 -16.13 -7.26
C HIS A 169 5.41 -16.46 -8.75
N THR A 170 5.25 -15.43 -9.60
CA THR A 170 5.21 -15.65 -11.06
C THR A 170 6.50 -16.20 -11.63
N SER A 171 7.65 -16.00 -10.97
CA SER A 171 8.94 -16.58 -11.37
C SER A 171 8.95 -18.12 -11.37
N SER A 172 8.03 -18.76 -10.68
CA SER A 172 7.92 -20.24 -10.58
C SER A 172 6.62 -20.76 -11.17
N SER A 173 5.91 -19.98 -12.00
CA SER A 173 4.63 -20.36 -12.61
C SER A 173 4.48 -19.76 -14.01
N THR A 174 3.41 -20.09 -14.68
CA THR A 174 3.07 -19.59 -16.02
C THR A 174 1.68 -18.96 -16.04
N LEU A 175 1.37 -18.14 -17.06
CA LEU A 175 0.01 -17.59 -17.26
C LEU A 175 -1.05 -18.71 -17.34
N GLU A 176 -0.72 -19.82 -18.00
CA GLU A 176 -1.65 -20.94 -18.17
C GLU A 176 -1.94 -21.63 -16.85
N GLU A 177 -0.92 -21.85 -16.04
CA GLU A 177 -1.08 -22.42 -14.68
C GLU A 177 -1.90 -21.50 -13.79
N PHE A 178 -1.59 -20.20 -13.79
CA PHE A 178 -2.40 -19.20 -13.05
C PHE A 178 -3.86 -19.23 -13.50
N ARG A 179 -4.11 -19.18 -14.84
CA ARG A 179 -5.46 -19.22 -15.39
C ARG A 179 -6.20 -20.49 -14.98
N HIS A 180 -5.53 -21.63 -15.05
CA HIS A 180 -6.11 -22.92 -14.67
C HIS A 180 -6.48 -22.95 -13.17
N GLN A 181 -5.55 -22.59 -12.31
CA GLN A 181 -5.77 -22.56 -10.85
C GLN A 181 -6.85 -21.54 -10.46
N ALA A 182 -6.80 -20.33 -11.02
CA ALA A 182 -7.78 -19.30 -10.74
C ALA A 182 -9.20 -19.69 -11.21
N LYS A 183 -9.33 -20.33 -12.35
CA LYS A 183 -10.63 -20.86 -12.82
C LYS A 183 -11.17 -21.96 -11.89
N ALA A 184 -10.33 -22.84 -11.40
CA ALA A 184 -10.73 -23.90 -10.48
C ALA A 184 -11.18 -23.32 -9.13
N ASN A 185 -10.42 -22.37 -8.58
CA ASN A 185 -10.71 -21.66 -7.35
C ASN A 185 -12.04 -20.88 -7.45
N LEU A 186 -12.18 -20.01 -8.43
CA LEU A 186 -13.37 -19.15 -8.63
C LEU A 186 -14.68 -19.91 -8.93
N LYS A 187 -14.64 -21.24 -9.07
CA LYS A 187 -15.82 -22.13 -9.20
C LYS A 187 -16.36 -22.64 -7.87
N ASN A 188 -15.64 -22.42 -6.78
CA ASN A 188 -16.06 -22.85 -5.46
C ASN A 188 -15.76 -21.74 -4.44
N ASN A 189 -16.60 -21.55 -3.44
CA ASN A 189 -16.48 -20.49 -2.43
C ASN A 189 -15.83 -20.96 -1.11
N GLN A 190 -14.97 -21.97 -1.17
CA GLN A 190 -14.24 -22.51 0.00
C GLN A 190 -12.80 -21.97 0.10
N ASP A 191 -12.35 -21.31 -0.94
CA ASP A 191 -11.03 -20.70 -1.07
C ASP A 191 -11.13 -19.44 -1.91
N PHE A 192 -10.19 -18.49 -1.72
CA PHE A 192 -10.19 -17.20 -2.41
C PHE A 192 -8.80 -16.84 -2.88
N ILE A 193 -8.70 -16.10 -3.98
CA ILE A 193 -7.42 -15.62 -4.52
C ILE A 193 -7.24 -14.13 -4.22
N ILE A 194 -6.06 -13.80 -3.69
CA ILE A 194 -5.56 -12.43 -3.56
C ILE A 194 -4.39 -12.27 -4.52
N VAL A 195 -4.43 -11.27 -5.39
CA VAL A 195 -3.35 -10.96 -6.34
C VAL A 195 -2.52 -9.76 -5.84
N ASN A 196 -1.20 -9.87 -5.97
CA ASN A 196 -0.25 -8.76 -5.83
C ASN A 196 0.27 -8.38 -7.21
N TYR A 197 0.02 -7.16 -7.66
CA TYR A 197 0.32 -6.69 -9.00
C TYR A 197 0.81 -5.24 -9.00
N ASP A 198 1.53 -4.84 -10.04
CA ASP A 198 1.89 -3.44 -10.25
C ASP A 198 0.79 -2.73 -11.05
N ARG A 199 0.20 -1.68 -10.44
CA ARG A 199 -0.88 -0.88 -11.03
C ARG A 199 -0.48 -0.23 -12.37
N SER A 200 0.79 0.17 -12.51
CA SER A 200 1.26 0.82 -13.73
C SER A 200 1.14 -0.09 -14.95
N GLN A 201 1.31 -1.41 -14.77
CA GLN A 201 1.21 -2.40 -15.83
C GLN A 201 -0.23 -2.62 -16.34
N ILE A 202 -1.23 -2.28 -15.54
CA ILE A 202 -2.63 -2.29 -15.99
C ILE A 202 -3.11 -0.87 -16.39
N GLY A 203 -2.20 0.11 -16.45
CA GLY A 203 -2.46 1.49 -16.84
C GLY A 203 -3.03 2.37 -15.72
N GLN A 204 -3.10 1.88 -14.49
CA GLN A 204 -3.56 2.64 -13.33
C GLN A 204 -2.40 3.42 -12.68
N ASN A 205 -2.71 4.52 -12.02
CA ASN A 205 -1.75 5.26 -11.20
C ASN A 205 -1.38 4.50 -9.94
N GLY A 206 -0.07 4.39 -9.65
CA GLY A 206 0.52 3.77 -8.47
C GLY A 206 1.47 2.66 -8.84
N GLY A 207 2.10 2.06 -7.83
CA GLY A 207 3.00 0.91 -7.94
C GLY A 207 2.32 -0.38 -7.46
N GLY A 208 3.02 -1.15 -6.61
CA GLY A 208 2.52 -2.40 -6.06
C GLY A 208 1.17 -2.26 -5.37
N HIS A 209 0.28 -3.20 -5.61
CA HIS A 209 -1.06 -3.24 -5.04
C HIS A 209 -1.55 -4.66 -4.85
N ILE A 210 -2.39 -4.84 -3.83
CA ILE A 210 -2.92 -6.13 -3.44
C ILE A 210 -4.45 -6.03 -3.41
N SER A 211 -5.14 -6.95 -4.09
CA SER A 211 -6.62 -7.02 -4.09
C SER A 211 -7.11 -8.43 -4.39
N PRO A 212 -8.30 -8.85 -3.93
CA PRO A 212 -8.89 -10.12 -4.31
C PRO A 212 -9.43 -10.08 -5.75
N ILE A 213 -9.44 -11.25 -6.42
CA ILE A 213 -10.18 -11.47 -7.65
C ILE A 213 -11.45 -12.27 -7.34
N ALA A 214 -12.54 -11.98 -8.06
CA ALA A 214 -13.88 -12.47 -7.69
C ALA A 214 -14.63 -13.22 -8.78
N ALA A 215 -14.21 -13.09 -10.03
CA ALA A 215 -14.83 -13.76 -11.16
C ALA A 215 -13.89 -13.86 -12.35
N TYR A 216 -14.21 -14.76 -13.28
CA TYR A 216 -13.53 -14.89 -14.55
C TYR A 216 -14.54 -15.03 -15.71
N SER A 217 -14.33 -14.26 -16.74
CA SER A 217 -15.08 -14.36 -17.99
C SER A 217 -14.28 -15.18 -19.02
N GLU A 218 -14.69 -16.41 -19.26
CA GLU A 218 -14.06 -17.27 -20.28
C GLU A 218 -14.16 -16.66 -21.68
N LYS A 219 -15.31 -16.06 -22.01
CA LYS A 219 -15.57 -15.46 -23.31
C LYS A 219 -14.60 -14.31 -23.63
N MET A 220 -14.19 -13.54 -22.62
CA MET A 220 -13.35 -12.34 -22.79
C MET A 220 -11.94 -12.54 -22.27
N ASP A 221 -11.61 -13.70 -21.70
CA ASP A 221 -10.36 -13.97 -20.98
C ASP A 221 -10.00 -12.86 -19.98
N LYS A 222 -10.95 -12.49 -19.11
CA LYS A 222 -10.80 -11.40 -18.13
C LYS A 222 -11.10 -11.85 -16.72
N PHE A 223 -10.29 -11.40 -15.76
CA PHE A 223 -10.54 -11.50 -14.32
C PHE A 223 -11.18 -10.23 -13.79
N LEU A 224 -12.07 -10.36 -12.83
CA LEU A 224 -12.64 -9.25 -12.06
C LEU A 224 -11.80 -9.03 -10.80
N ILE A 225 -11.10 -7.90 -10.72
CA ILE A 225 -10.43 -7.45 -9.51
C ILE A 225 -11.42 -6.63 -8.68
N LEU A 226 -11.59 -6.96 -7.41
CA LEU A 226 -12.27 -6.12 -6.42
C LEU A 226 -11.24 -5.21 -5.76
N ASP A 227 -11.02 -4.05 -6.35
CA ASP A 227 -10.01 -3.11 -5.89
C ASP A 227 -10.36 -2.55 -4.49
N VAL A 228 -9.51 -2.82 -3.52
CA VAL A 228 -9.68 -2.33 -2.13
C VAL A 228 -9.37 -0.84 -1.97
N SER A 229 -8.80 -0.17 -2.97
CA SER A 229 -8.69 1.30 -3.02
C SER A 229 -9.92 1.90 -3.70
N THR A 230 -11.12 1.60 -3.19
CA THR A 230 -12.39 2.02 -3.78
C THR A 230 -12.54 3.53 -3.89
N TYR A 231 -11.80 4.31 -3.07
CA TYR A 231 -11.72 5.76 -3.17
C TYR A 231 -11.01 6.25 -4.45
N LYS A 232 -10.26 5.35 -5.13
CA LYS A 232 -9.40 5.68 -6.28
C LYS A 232 -9.88 5.06 -7.59
N TYR A 233 -10.26 3.78 -7.57
CA TYR A 233 -10.75 3.03 -8.71
C TYR A 233 -11.91 2.11 -8.33
N PRO A 234 -12.91 1.94 -9.21
CA PRO A 234 -13.95 0.92 -9.02
C PRO A 234 -13.38 -0.49 -9.23
N PRO A 235 -14.12 -1.56 -8.89
CA PRO A 235 -13.81 -2.91 -9.34
C PRO A 235 -13.74 -2.99 -10.86
N VAL A 236 -12.74 -3.72 -11.40
CA VAL A 236 -12.45 -3.73 -12.84
C VAL A 236 -12.23 -5.12 -13.41
N TRP A 237 -12.66 -5.30 -14.65
CA TRP A 237 -12.27 -6.41 -15.48
C TRP A 237 -10.96 -6.08 -16.20
N VAL A 238 -9.98 -6.98 -16.06
CA VAL A 238 -8.66 -6.91 -16.68
C VAL A 238 -8.38 -8.19 -17.45
N SER A 239 -7.70 -8.15 -18.60
CA SER A 239 -7.35 -9.37 -19.32
C SER A 239 -6.41 -10.25 -18.49
N ALA A 240 -6.51 -11.57 -18.64
CA ALA A 240 -5.65 -12.52 -17.94
C ALA A 240 -4.16 -12.23 -18.22
N SER A 241 -3.81 -11.95 -19.47
CA SER A 241 -2.43 -11.61 -19.86
C SER A 241 -1.96 -10.30 -19.23
N THR A 242 -2.80 -9.25 -19.20
CA THR A 242 -2.43 -7.97 -18.58
C THR A 242 -2.24 -8.13 -17.07
N LEU A 243 -3.13 -8.86 -16.38
CA LEU A 243 -2.99 -9.13 -14.96
C LEU A 243 -1.73 -9.96 -14.67
N TRP A 244 -1.48 -11.00 -15.47
CA TRP A 244 -0.27 -11.81 -15.36
C TRP A 244 1.01 -10.97 -15.49
N ASN A 245 1.09 -10.12 -16.52
CA ASN A 245 2.24 -9.25 -16.72
C ASN A 245 2.43 -8.27 -15.55
N ALA A 246 1.33 -7.79 -14.96
CA ALA A 246 1.36 -6.92 -13.79
C ALA A 246 1.83 -7.65 -12.51
N MET A 247 1.49 -8.94 -12.36
CA MET A 247 2.04 -9.81 -11.30
C MET A 247 3.48 -10.23 -11.59
N ASN A 248 3.86 -10.40 -12.88
CA ASN A 248 5.22 -10.77 -13.28
C ASN A 248 6.18 -9.57 -13.27
N THR A 249 6.08 -8.76 -12.23
CA THR A 249 6.96 -7.61 -11.98
C THR A 249 7.77 -7.86 -10.71
N PHE A 250 9.00 -7.32 -10.69
CA PHE A 250 9.88 -7.43 -9.54
C PHE A 250 9.36 -6.56 -8.39
N ASP A 251 9.30 -7.14 -7.20
CA ASP A 251 9.01 -6.41 -5.96
C ASP A 251 10.31 -6.22 -5.18
N ALA A 252 10.79 -4.98 -5.14
CA ALA A 252 12.05 -4.64 -4.48
C ALA A 252 12.05 -4.94 -2.97
N ALA A 253 10.87 -4.95 -2.33
CA ALA A 253 10.75 -5.23 -0.90
C ALA A 253 10.99 -6.71 -0.57
N SER A 254 10.43 -7.62 -1.39
CA SER A 254 10.63 -9.07 -1.22
C SER A 254 11.83 -9.62 -1.98
N LYS A 255 12.39 -8.84 -2.93
CA LYS A 255 13.42 -9.28 -3.89
C LYS A 255 13.00 -10.47 -4.76
N GLN A 256 11.71 -10.59 -5.00
CA GLN A 256 11.08 -11.65 -5.81
C GLN A 256 10.10 -11.02 -6.80
N THR A 257 9.55 -11.81 -7.70
CA THR A 257 8.38 -11.39 -8.49
C THR A 257 7.15 -11.29 -7.58
N ARG A 258 6.19 -10.45 -7.95
CA ARG A 258 4.84 -10.48 -7.37
C ARG A 258 4.16 -11.80 -7.71
N GLY A 259 2.89 -11.93 -7.43
CA GLY A 259 2.16 -13.16 -7.67
C GLY A 259 0.80 -13.16 -6.99
N TYR A 260 0.39 -14.29 -6.45
CA TYR A 260 -0.92 -14.43 -5.83
C TYR A 260 -0.89 -15.41 -4.65
N LEU A 261 -1.89 -15.27 -3.78
CA LEU A 261 -2.19 -16.20 -2.70
C LEU A 261 -3.47 -16.96 -3.02
N ILE A 262 -3.50 -18.24 -2.65
CA ILE A 262 -4.75 -19.01 -2.51
C ILE A 262 -4.98 -19.20 -1.02
N VAL A 263 -6.06 -18.62 -0.50
CA VAL A 263 -6.42 -18.65 0.92
C VAL A 263 -7.57 -19.62 1.10
N LYS A 264 -7.38 -20.64 1.94
CA LYS A 264 -8.32 -21.74 2.17
C LYS A 264 -8.78 -21.76 3.64
N LYS A 265 -9.92 -22.38 3.87
CA LYS A 265 -10.38 -22.69 5.24
C LYS A 265 -9.38 -23.51 6.03
#